data_328df0e19ac680c19568cc56e6962b34
#
_entry.id   328df0e19ac680c19568cc56e6962b34
#
_cell.length_a   1.000
_cell.length_b   1.000
_cell.length_c   1.000
_cell.angle_alpha   90.00
_cell.angle_beta   90.00
_cell.angle_gamma   90.00
#
_symmetry.space_group_name_H-M   'P 1'
#
loop_
_entity.id
_entity.type
_entity.pdbx_description
1 polymer ?
#
loop_
_entity_poly.entity_id
_entity_poly.type
_entity_poly.pdbx_seq_one_letter_code
_entity_poly.pdbx_strand_id
1 'polypeptide(L)'
;MILSKKGINLIAEFEGFSSKPYLCSAKVPTIGYGTTFYLSGKKVTMNDKPIDKITALNLLSIVANKFAQQVDECTVKLSQNQFDAVVSFVYNVGLGNYKKSTLLKKINANPSDASIAYEFSRWNKAGGEVSKGLLNRRKKEASWYFTA
;
A
#
# COMPACT_ATOMS: atom_id res chain seq x y z
N MET A 1 15.64 2.21 -4.18
CA MET A 1 15.23 0.95 -3.53
C MET A 1 13.93 0.45 -4.18
N ILE A 2 13.74 -0.84 -4.31
CA ILE A 2 12.52 -1.44 -4.84
C ILE A 2 11.84 -2.28 -3.77
N LEU A 3 10.54 -2.55 -3.95
CA LEU A 3 9.82 -3.46 -3.07
C LEU A 3 10.39 -4.87 -3.15
N SER A 4 10.48 -5.53 -2.00
CA SER A 4 10.79 -6.96 -1.97
C SER A 4 9.57 -7.78 -2.37
N LYS A 5 9.79 -9.04 -2.73
CA LYS A 5 8.71 -9.98 -2.99
C LYS A 5 7.76 -10.12 -1.79
N LYS A 6 8.31 -10.12 -0.58
CA LYS A 6 7.53 -10.15 0.66
C LYS A 6 6.67 -8.89 0.81
N GLY A 7 7.20 -7.72 0.46
CA GLY A 7 6.44 -6.47 0.50
C GLY A 7 5.29 -6.47 -0.49
N ILE A 8 5.50 -6.95 -1.70
CA ILE A 8 4.44 -7.09 -2.71
C ILE A 8 3.35 -8.04 -2.20
N ASN A 9 3.74 -9.18 -1.63
CA ASN A 9 2.79 -10.15 -1.08
C ASN A 9 2.00 -9.58 0.10
N LEU A 10 2.62 -8.75 0.93
CA LEU A 10 1.95 -8.08 2.04
C LEU A 10 0.82 -7.16 1.53
N ILE A 11 1.10 -6.36 0.51
CA ILE A 11 0.08 -5.50 -0.11
C ILE A 11 -1.03 -6.35 -0.73
N ALA A 12 -0.66 -7.42 -1.45
CA ALA A 12 -1.63 -8.32 -2.08
C ALA A 12 -2.58 -8.95 -1.05
N GLU A 13 -2.08 -9.38 0.10
CA GLU A 13 -2.92 -9.92 1.18
C GLU A 13 -3.94 -8.88 1.66
N PHE A 14 -3.53 -7.63 1.84
CA PHE A 14 -4.43 -6.58 2.30
C PHE A 14 -5.49 -6.23 1.27
N GLU A 15 -5.11 -6.21 -0.02
CA GLU A 15 -6.02 -5.81 -1.09
C GLU A 15 -7.02 -6.90 -1.46
N GLY A 16 -6.65 -8.17 -1.27
CA GLY A 16 -7.47 -9.31 -1.68
C GLY A 16 -7.54 -9.48 -3.19
N PHE A 17 -7.79 -10.71 -3.63
CA PHE A 17 -7.82 -11.06 -5.05
C PHE A 17 -9.24 -11.21 -5.59
N SER A 18 -9.51 -10.61 -6.74
CA SER A 18 -10.70 -10.90 -7.54
C SER A 18 -10.30 -11.16 -8.99
N SER A 19 -10.66 -12.34 -9.51
CA SER A 19 -10.39 -12.67 -10.92
C SER A 19 -11.27 -11.86 -11.88
N LYS A 20 -12.46 -11.48 -11.45
CA LYS A 20 -13.44 -10.75 -12.26
C LYS A 20 -13.54 -9.31 -11.80
N PRO A 21 -13.91 -8.39 -12.72
CA PRO A 21 -14.17 -7.01 -12.33
C PRO A 21 -15.29 -6.91 -11.30
N TYR A 22 -15.14 -5.99 -10.36
CA TYR A 22 -16.15 -5.65 -9.37
C TYR A 22 -16.11 -4.14 -9.08
N LEU A 23 -17.17 -3.62 -8.49
CA LEU A 23 -17.19 -2.22 -8.04
C LEU A 23 -16.62 -2.16 -6.61
N CYS A 24 -15.56 -1.38 -6.42
CA CYS A 24 -15.02 -1.15 -5.07
C CYS A 24 -15.93 -0.21 -4.27
N SER A 25 -15.58 0.07 -3.01
CA SER A 25 -16.36 0.97 -2.14
C SER A 25 -16.58 2.36 -2.75
N ALA A 26 -15.66 2.83 -3.58
CA ALA A 26 -15.77 4.10 -4.32
C ALA A 26 -16.58 3.96 -5.62
N LYS A 27 -17.18 2.79 -5.88
CA LYS A 27 -17.95 2.47 -7.09
C LYS A 27 -17.13 2.58 -8.39
N VAL A 28 -15.83 2.29 -8.31
CA VAL A 28 -14.93 2.25 -9.45
C VAL A 28 -14.70 0.79 -9.86
N PRO A 29 -14.79 0.44 -11.17
CA PRO A 29 -14.47 -0.91 -11.63
C PRO A 29 -13.04 -1.27 -11.29
N THR A 30 -12.88 -2.42 -10.62
CA THR A 30 -11.62 -2.88 -10.04
C THR A 30 -11.44 -4.36 -10.35
N ILE A 31 -10.20 -4.80 -10.55
CA ILE A 31 -9.88 -6.21 -10.83
C ILE A 31 -8.58 -6.60 -10.12
N GLY A 32 -8.37 -7.88 -9.92
CA GLY A 32 -7.14 -8.41 -9.35
C GLY A 32 -6.94 -7.99 -7.90
N TYR A 33 -5.82 -7.37 -7.59
CA TYR A 33 -5.48 -6.86 -6.27
C TYR A 33 -5.70 -5.35 -6.19
N GLY A 34 -6.90 -4.90 -6.48
CA GLY A 34 -7.22 -3.48 -6.39
C GLY A 34 -6.83 -2.66 -7.62
N THR A 35 -6.60 -3.29 -8.75
CA THR A 35 -6.21 -2.62 -10.00
C THR A 35 -7.41 -1.94 -10.65
N THR A 36 -7.25 -0.66 -10.99
CA THR A 36 -8.27 0.13 -11.68
C THR A 36 -7.86 0.55 -13.09
N PHE A 37 -6.56 0.44 -13.41
CA PHE A 37 -6.01 0.71 -14.73
C PHE A 37 -5.03 -0.41 -15.13
N TYR A 38 -5.09 -0.81 -16.40
CA TYR A 38 -4.12 -1.72 -16.98
C TYR A 38 -2.81 -1.00 -17.37
N LEU A 39 -1.78 -1.77 -17.74
CA LEU A 39 -0.49 -1.23 -18.16
C LEU A 39 -0.59 -0.29 -19.37
N SER A 40 -1.57 -0.53 -20.23
CA SER A 40 -1.84 0.32 -21.41
C SER A 40 -2.39 1.70 -21.04
N GLY A 41 -2.74 1.93 -19.77
CA GLY A 41 -3.43 3.13 -19.31
C GLY A 41 -4.95 3.05 -19.45
N LYS A 42 -5.46 1.96 -19.99
CA LYS A 42 -6.89 1.74 -20.17
C LYS A 42 -7.55 1.45 -18.81
N LYS A 43 -8.69 2.07 -18.55
CA LYS A 43 -9.46 1.80 -17.32
C LYS A 43 -10.05 0.40 -17.33
N VAL A 44 -10.08 -0.24 -16.15
CA VAL A 44 -10.83 -1.47 -15.95
C VAL A 44 -12.33 -1.18 -16.14
N THR A 45 -13.04 -2.08 -16.85
CA THR A 45 -14.50 -2.01 -17.03
C THR A 45 -15.14 -3.26 -16.46
N MET A 46 -16.43 -3.19 -16.15
CA MET A 46 -17.16 -4.33 -15.61
C MET A 46 -17.33 -5.48 -16.62
N ASN A 47 -17.08 -5.22 -17.90
CA ASN A 47 -17.19 -6.22 -18.98
C ASN A 47 -15.85 -6.89 -19.31
N ASP A 48 -14.78 -6.56 -18.62
CA ASP A 48 -13.47 -7.10 -18.89
C ASP A 48 -13.40 -8.59 -18.56
N LYS A 49 -12.54 -9.31 -19.29
CA LYS A 49 -12.31 -10.73 -19.07
C LYS A 49 -11.61 -10.97 -17.73
N PRO A 50 -11.86 -12.12 -17.09
CA PRO A 50 -11.13 -12.48 -15.87
C PRO A 50 -9.61 -12.54 -16.08
N ILE A 51 -8.86 -12.26 -15.04
CA ILE A 51 -7.41 -12.42 -15.00
C ILE A 51 -7.00 -13.43 -13.93
N ASP A 52 -5.84 -14.05 -14.10
CA ASP A 52 -5.31 -14.97 -13.10
C ASP A 52 -4.49 -14.23 -12.04
N LYS A 53 -4.09 -14.95 -10.99
CA LYS A 53 -3.31 -14.37 -9.88
C LYS A 53 -1.94 -13.86 -10.32
N ILE A 54 -1.30 -14.53 -11.28
CA ILE A 54 0.02 -14.13 -11.77
C ILE A 54 -0.09 -12.79 -12.49
N THR A 55 -1.06 -12.63 -13.37
CA THR A 55 -1.33 -11.36 -14.07
C THR A 55 -1.69 -10.26 -13.07
N ALA A 56 -2.55 -10.56 -12.10
CA ALA A 56 -2.96 -9.62 -11.07
C ALA A 56 -1.78 -9.15 -10.22
N LEU A 57 -0.89 -10.06 -9.84
CA LEU A 57 0.28 -9.74 -9.03
C LEU A 57 1.28 -8.87 -9.80
N ASN A 58 1.45 -9.13 -11.10
CA ASN A 58 2.28 -8.29 -11.96
C ASN A 58 1.74 -6.86 -12.07
N LEU A 59 0.43 -6.71 -12.23
CA LEU A 59 -0.22 -5.39 -12.26
C LEU A 59 -0.03 -4.65 -10.94
N LEU A 60 -0.24 -5.32 -9.82
CA LEU A 60 -0.02 -4.76 -8.50
C LEU A 60 1.43 -4.31 -8.32
N SER A 61 2.37 -5.17 -8.68
CA SER A 61 3.80 -4.90 -8.55
C SER A 61 4.23 -3.63 -9.28
N ILE A 62 3.73 -3.43 -10.49
CA ILE A 62 4.09 -2.24 -11.29
C ILE A 62 3.56 -0.96 -10.63
N VAL A 63 2.32 -0.96 -10.19
CA VAL A 63 1.73 0.20 -9.51
C VAL A 63 2.42 0.45 -8.16
N ALA A 64 2.64 -0.61 -7.38
CA ALA A 64 3.30 -0.49 -6.08
C ALA A 64 4.75 0.02 -6.22
N ASN A 65 5.46 -0.37 -7.27
CA ASN A 65 6.83 0.13 -7.51
C ASN A 65 6.86 1.60 -7.95
N LYS A 66 5.82 2.12 -8.55
CA LYS A 66 5.70 3.57 -8.77
C LYS A 66 5.61 4.33 -7.45
N PHE A 67 4.81 3.84 -6.51
CA PHE A 67 4.77 4.40 -5.16
C PHE A 67 6.10 4.23 -4.44
N ALA A 68 6.76 3.09 -4.59
CA ALA A 68 8.08 2.83 -3.99
C ALA A 68 9.10 3.87 -4.42
N GLN A 69 9.15 4.20 -5.71
CA GLN A 69 10.04 5.23 -6.22
C GLN A 69 9.77 6.59 -5.57
N GLN A 70 8.50 6.96 -5.45
CA GLN A 70 8.11 8.24 -4.84
C GLN A 70 8.43 8.27 -3.34
N VAL A 71 8.30 7.15 -2.63
CA VAL A 71 8.70 7.03 -1.23
C VAL A 71 10.21 7.21 -1.08
N ASP A 72 10.97 6.56 -1.96
CA ASP A 72 12.45 6.64 -1.94
C ASP A 72 12.93 8.08 -2.12
N GLU A 73 12.27 8.85 -2.97
CA GLU A 73 12.63 10.24 -3.26
C GLU A 73 12.44 11.19 -2.07
N CYS A 74 11.51 10.92 -1.17
CA CYS A 74 11.17 11.83 -0.07
C CYS A 74 11.53 11.29 1.33
N THR A 75 12.08 10.10 1.41
CA THR A 75 12.35 9.41 2.68
C THR A 75 13.84 9.10 2.82
N VAL A 76 14.38 9.23 4.03
CA VAL A 76 15.75 8.79 4.33
C VAL A 76 15.92 7.31 4.04
N LYS A 77 17.17 6.87 3.93
CA LYS A 77 17.47 5.46 3.67
C LYS A 77 16.91 4.57 4.77
N LEU A 78 16.15 3.54 4.35
CA LEU A 78 15.50 2.57 5.23
C LEU A 78 16.06 1.17 4.99
N SER A 79 15.85 0.27 5.96
CA SER A 79 16.02 -1.16 5.70
C SER A 79 14.94 -1.66 4.74
N GLN A 80 15.12 -2.84 4.17
CA GLN A 80 14.14 -3.40 3.24
C GLN A 80 12.76 -3.56 3.91
N ASN A 81 12.71 -4.08 5.14
CA ASN A 81 11.44 -4.25 5.84
C ASN A 81 10.77 -2.93 6.18
N GLN A 82 11.54 -1.94 6.60
CA GLN A 82 11.03 -0.60 6.84
C GLN A 82 10.45 0.00 5.57
N PHE A 83 11.17 -0.12 4.47
CA PHE A 83 10.75 0.39 3.16
C PHE A 83 9.45 -0.27 2.70
N ASP A 84 9.40 -1.61 2.75
CA ASP A 84 8.21 -2.37 2.35
C ASP A 84 6.97 -1.95 3.16
N ALA A 85 7.13 -1.78 4.47
CA ALA A 85 6.04 -1.36 5.35
C ALA A 85 5.53 0.04 4.99
N VAL A 86 6.44 0.98 4.72
CA VAL A 86 6.09 2.34 4.34
C VAL A 86 5.39 2.36 2.98
N VAL A 87 5.87 1.59 2.00
CA VAL A 87 5.22 1.52 0.68
C VAL A 87 3.82 0.93 0.79
N SER A 88 3.62 -0.10 1.62
CA SER A 88 2.28 -0.63 1.90
C SER A 88 1.34 0.45 2.44
N PHE A 89 1.84 1.24 3.38
CA PHE A 89 1.09 2.37 3.94
C PHE A 89 0.72 3.39 2.86
N VAL A 90 1.69 3.82 2.06
CA VAL A 90 1.49 4.83 1.00
C VAL A 90 0.55 4.30 -0.09
N TYR A 91 0.64 3.02 -0.43
CA TYR A 91 -0.28 2.38 -1.39
C TYR A 91 -1.74 2.55 -0.96
N ASN A 92 -2.00 2.48 0.34
CA ASN A 92 -3.35 2.59 0.91
C ASN A 92 -3.79 4.05 1.13
N VAL A 93 -2.95 4.86 1.78
CA VAL A 93 -3.35 6.23 2.18
C VAL A 93 -3.04 7.29 1.14
N GLY A 94 -2.18 7.01 0.19
CA GLY A 94 -1.76 7.93 -0.85
C GLY A 94 -0.50 8.72 -0.50
N LEU A 95 0.24 9.11 -1.53
CA LEU A 95 1.50 9.83 -1.38
C LEU A 95 1.30 11.23 -0.76
N GLY A 96 0.24 11.93 -1.15
CA GLY A 96 -0.05 13.27 -0.61
C GLY A 96 -0.23 13.26 0.91
N ASN A 97 -0.98 12.30 1.41
CA ASN A 97 -1.17 12.11 2.84
C ASN A 97 0.14 11.76 3.55
N TYR A 98 0.94 10.88 2.95
CA TYR A 98 2.23 10.50 3.50
C TYR A 98 3.17 11.70 3.61
N LYS A 99 3.28 12.51 2.57
CA LYS A 99 4.16 13.69 2.56
C LYS A 99 3.81 14.71 3.65
N LYS A 100 2.54 14.80 4.02
CA LYS A 100 2.06 15.71 5.08
C LYS A 100 2.06 15.07 6.47
N SER A 101 2.33 13.76 6.57
CA SER A 101 2.16 13.02 7.81
C SER A 101 3.26 13.30 8.83
N THR A 102 2.89 13.19 10.10
CA THR A 102 3.86 13.13 11.19
C THR A 102 4.73 11.89 11.10
N LEU A 103 4.18 10.79 10.54
CA LEU A 103 4.94 9.57 10.28
C LEU A 103 6.19 9.84 9.48
N LEU A 104 6.08 10.52 8.34
CA LEU A 104 7.24 10.85 7.50
C LEU A 104 8.24 11.74 8.23
N LYS A 105 7.76 12.73 8.97
CA LYS A 105 8.63 13.63 9.74
C LYS A 105 9.46 12.86 10.75
N LYS A 106 8.86 11.91 11.47
CA LYS A 106 9.55 11.08 12.46
C LYS A 106 10.55 10.14 11.81
N ILE A 107 10.15 9.50 10.71
CA ILE A 107 11.05 8.61 9.95
C ILE A 107 12.29 9.38 9.48
N ASN A 108 12.11 10.56 8.91
CA ASN A 108 13.24 11.36 8.41
C ASN A 108 14.12 11.90 9.52
N ALA A 109 13.56 12.14 10.71
CA ALA A 109 14.34 12.56 11.88
C ALA A 109 15.12 11.39 12.50
N ASN A 110 14.48 10.23 12.64
CA ASN A 110 15.09 9.03 13.20
C ASN A 110 14.26 7.79 12.84
N PRO A 111 14.70 6.99 11.86
CA PRO A 111 13.94 5.80 11.44
C PRO A 111 13.75 4.74 12.53
N SER A 112 14.54 4.79 13.60
CA SER A 112 14.46 3.86 14.73
C SER A 112 13.58 4.34 15.88
N ASP A 113 12.93 5.49 15.74
CA ASP A 113 12.07 6.05 16.78
C ASP A 113 10.89 5.13 17.06
N ALA A 114 10.76 4.65 18.31
CA ALA A 114 9.69 3.72 18.70
C ALA A 114 8.29 4.30 18.51
N SER A 115 8.13 5.63 18.59
CA SER A 115 6.83 6.28 18.40
C SER A 115 6.32 6.22 16.96
N ILE A 116 7.15 5.79 16.01
CA ILE A 116 6.72 5.56 14.62
C ILE A 116 5.59 4.53 14.57
N ALA A 117 5.60 3.51 15.43
CA ALA A 117 4.52 2.53 15.51
C ALA A 117 3.16 3.19 15.80
N TYR A 118 3.14 4.16 16.72
CA TYR A 118 1.94 4.92 17.02
C TYR A 118 1.48 5.75 15.81
N GLU A 119 2.42 6.36 15.08
CA GLU A 119 2.08 7.17 13.91
C GLU A 119 1.42 6.36 12.80
N PHE A 120 1.84 5.11 12.59
CA PHE A 120 1.11 4.19 11.71
C PHE A 120 -0.34 4.02 12.19
N SER A 121 -0.53 3.75 13.47
CA SER A 121 -1.84 3.41 14.04
C SER A 121 -2.88 4.53 13.94
N ARG A 122 -2.46 5.77 13.78
CA ARG A 122 -3.38 6.92 13.64
C ARG A 122 -4.21 6.86 12.35
N TRP A 123 -3.78 6.11 11.35
CA TRP A 123 -4.44 6.02 10.02
C TRP A 123 -5.38 4.82 9.97
N ASN A 124 -6.37 4.81 10.84
CA ASN A 124 -7.29 3.68 11.06
C ASN A 124 -8.76 4.01 10.77
N LYS A 125 -9.05 5.18 10.17
CA LYS A 125 -10.43 5.61 9.94
C LYS A 125 -10.84 5.50 8.49
N ALA A 126 -12.07 5.07 8.26
CA ALA A 126 -12.74 5.11 6.98
C ALA A 126 -14.08 5.82 7.16
N GLY A 127 -14.35 6.88 6.38
CA GLY A 127 -15.57 7.67 6.52
C GLY A 127 -15.74 8.31 7.90
N GLY A 128 -14.63 8.66 8.58
CA GLY A 128 -14.65 9.30 9.89
C GLY A 128 -14.76 8.34 11.07
N GLU A 129 -14.96 7.05 10.84
CA GLU A 129 -15.09 6.01 11.88
C GLU A 129 -13.90 5.05 11.85
N VAL A 130 -13.56 4.47 13.02
CA VAL A 130 -12.49 3.48 13.10
C VAL A 130 -12.88 2.23 12.30
N SER A 131 -12.04 1.85 11.35
CA SER A 131 -12.16 0.63 10.58
C SER A 131 -11.29 -0.46 11.20
N LYS A 132 -11.89 -1.60 11.54
CA LYS A 132 -11.16 -2.73 12.09
C LYS A 132 -10.11 -3.27 11.11
N GLY A 133 -10.45 -3.30 9.82
CA GLY A 133 -9.53 -3.72 8.77
C GLY A 133 -8.33 -2.77 8.65
N LEU A 134 -8.56 -1.47 8.68
CA LEU A 134 -7.47 -0.47 8.63
C LEU A 134 -6.62 -0.52 9.89
N LEU A 135 -7.23 -0.70 11.06
CA LEU A 135 -6.50 -0.84 12.32
C LEU A 135 -5.55 -2.05 12.26
N ASN A 136 -6.03 -3.19 11.79
CA ASN A 136 -5.23 -4.40 11.64
C ASN A 136 -4.10 -4.21 10.61
N ARG A 137 -4.39 -3.54 9.51
CA ARG A 137 -3.38 -3.23 8.49
C ARG A 137 -2.27 -2.36 9.06
N ARG A 138 -2.61 -1.30 9.79
CA ARG A 138 -1.61 -0.42 10.42
C ARG A 138 -0.75 -1.16 11.44
N LYS A 139 -1.36 -2.04 12.25
CA LYS A 139 -0.61 -2.88 13.20
C LYS A 139 0.38 -3.79 12.50
N LYS A 140 -0.02 -4.40 11.41
CA LYS A 140 0.86 -5.30 10.65
C LYS A 140 1.98 -4.53 9.97
N GLU A 141 1.70 -3.38 9.39
CA GLU A 141 2.72 -2.51 8.79
C GLU A 141 3.73 -2.05 9.84
N ALA A 142 3.27 -1.61 11.01
CA ALA A 142 4.16 -1.18 12.09
C ALA A 142 5.04 -2.34 12.60
N SER A 143 4.47 -3.52 12.75
CA SER A 143 5.22 -4.72 13.14
C SER A 143 6.29 -5.07 12.10
N TRP A 144 5.94 -5.01 10.82
CA TRP A 144 6.88 -5.26 9.73
C TRP A 144 8.00 -4.23 9.71
N TYR A 145 7.68 -2.97 9.92
CA TYR A 145 8.65 -1.87 9.98
C TYR A 145 9.74 -2.13 11.02
N PHE A 146 9.36 -2.67 12.18
CA PHE A 146 10.31 -2.95 13.28
C PHE A 146 10.89 -4.38 13.26
N THR A 147 10.62 -5.15 12.22
CA THR A 147 11.23 -6.47 12.02
C THR A 147 12.63 -6.30 11.40
N ALA A 148 13.59 -6.95 12.00
CA ALA A 148 14.98 -6.90 11.53
C ALA A 148 15.19 -7.65 10.20
#